data_b5c2ef659e93e16503e13c9b6a6af8a6
#
_entry.id   b5c2ef659e93e16503e13c9b6a6af8a6
#
_cell.length_a   1.000
_cell.length_b   1.000
_cell.length_c   1.000
_cell.angle_alpha   90.00
_cell.angle_beta   90.00
_cell.angle_gamma   90.00
#
_symmetry.space_group_name_H-M   'P 1'
#
loop_
_entity.id
_entity.type
_entity.pdbx_description
1 polymer ?
#
loop_
_entity_poly.entity_id
_entity_poly.type
_entity_poly.pdbx_seq_one_letter_code
_entity_poly.pdbx_strand_id
1 'polypeptide(L)'
;VKRARTARAAFPSVASAAGLAVGAALFLTGCSGCTRTQIRIVGSSTVYPFTTAVAEQFARAWPQYAAPIVESTGTGGGIKLLCSGVGQQFPDIANASRRIKRSEVEDCVKHGVKGLVEVQIGLDGLVVAQSRKANFPGVSERDIYRALAANPFGRGKNTARTWADVNPALPDIRIEVIGPPPTSGTRDSFNELYMVKGCETEPAMQALKKSDSDSFNTICNRIREDGAYVEGGENDNLIVQKIVANPNSLGVFGFSFLEENSDKVKDVPLNGVPATYENISTFKYPASRAMFFYVKAQHVRAVRGMAEFLDEFTRDATWGPDGYLSRRGLVASPVEARKRYAAAARDLTLLDPAVL
;
A
#
# COMPACT_ATOMS: atom_id res chain seq x y z
N VAL A 1 20.90 -54.15 -45.42
CA VAL A 1 21.05 -55.57 -45.68
C VAL A 1 20.65 -56.36 -44.43
N LYS A 2 19.65 -57.30 -44.62
CA LYS A 2 19.18 -58.43 -43.78
C LYS A 2 18.33 -58.07 -42.56
N ARG A 3 16.99 -58.16 -42.59
CA ARG A 3 16.08 -59.35 -42.55
C ARG A 3 16.26 -60.18 -41.26
N ALA A 4 15.27 -60.06 -40.36
CA ALA A 4 14.11 -60.93 -40.16
C ALA A 4 14.39 -62.15 -39.27
N ARG A 5 13.59 -62.33 -38.20
CA ARG A 5 12.69 -63.52 -38.15
C ARG A 5 11.87 -63.52 -36.85
N THR A 6 10.61 -63.74 -37.07
CA THR A 6 9.50 -64.13 -36.22
C THR A 6 9.74 -65.46 -35.45
N ALA A 7 9.18 -65.54 -34.22
CA ALA A 7 8.71 -66.85 -33.68
C ALA A 7 7.47 -66.62 -32.79
N ARG A 8 6.38 -67.24 -33.18
CA ARG A 8 5.13 -67.49 -32.42
C ARG A 8 5.31 -68.77 -31.59
N ALA A 9 4.69 -68.82 -30.44
CA ALA A 9 4.05 -69.98 -29.80
C ALA A 9 3.63 -69.58 -28.37
N ALA A 10 2.58 -69.97 -27.76
CA ALA A 10 1.36 -70.73 -27.94
C ALA A 10 0.72 -70.67 -26.54
N PHE A 11 -0.60 -70.53 -26.48
CA PHE A 11 -1.41 -70.69 -25.25
C PHE A 11 -1.42 -72.09 -24.73
N PRO A 12 -1.67 -72.35 -23.44
CA PRO A 12 -2.89 -73.06 -23.12
C PRO A 12 -3.75 -72.41 -21.99
N SER A 13 -4.96 -72.83 -22.04
CA SER A 13 -6.18 -72.40 -21.36
C SER A 13 -6.39 -73.08 -19.99
N VAL A 14 -7.23 -72.34 -19.18
CA VAL A 14 -8.27 -72.82 -18.24
C VAL A 14 -7.81 -73.33 -16.86
N ALA A 15 -8.26 -72.55 -15.83
CA ALA A 15 -9.02 -73.20 -14.75
C ALA A 15 -9.74 -72.05 -13.92
N SER A 16 -11.04 -72.17 -13.85
CA SER A 16 -11.92 -71.40 -12.95
C SER A 16 -11.65 -71.75 -11.49
N ALA A 17 -11.62 -70.75 -10.63
CA ALA A 17 -11.91 -70.87 -9.19
C ALA A 17 -12.69 -69.63 -8.71
N ALA A 18 -13.91 -69.90 -8.32
CA ALA A 18 -14.77 -68.95 -7.60
C ALA A 18 -14.23 -68.73 -6.19
N GLY A 19 -14.31 -67.45 -5.68
CA GLY A 19 -14.04 -67.26 -4.27
C GLY A 19 -13.99 -65.82 -3.83
N LEU A 20 -15.01 -65.38 -3.15
CA LEU A 20 -15.12 -64.30 -2.18
C LEU A 20 -14.91 -62.83 -2.65
N ALA A 21 -16.03 -62.16 -2.90
CA ALA A 21 -16.17 -60.72 -2.82
C ALA A 21 -15.98 -60.26 -1.35
N VAL A 22 -14.79 -59.78 -1.01
CA VAL A 22 -14.56 -58.98 0.19
C VAL A 22 -14.79 -57.53 -0.26
N GLY A 23 -15.91 -56.95 0.18
CA GLY A 23 -16.22 -55.55 0.00
C GLY A 23 -15.21 -54.68 0.75
N ALA A 24 -14.23 -54.13 0.03
CA ALA A 24 -13.42 -53.03 0.49
C ALA A 24 -14.30 -51.76 0.47
N ALA A 25 -14.96 -51.48 1.60
CA ALA A 25 -15.51 -50.17 1.86
C ALA A 25 -14.34 -49.18 1.94
N LEU A 26 -14.06 -48.50 0.81
CA LEU A 26 -13.24 -47.32 0.77
C LEU A 26 -13.95 -46.25 1.65
N PHE A 27 -13.54 -46.17 2.88
CA PHE A 27 -13.77 -44.95 3.69
C PHE A 27 -13.05 -43.84 2.96
N LEU A 28 -13.79 -43.12 2.12
CA LEU A 28 -13.49 -41.74 1.74
C LEU A 28 -13.58 -40.92 3.01
N THR A 29 -12.53 -40.92 3.83
CA THR A 29 -12.30 -39.89 4.83
C THR A 29 -12.10 -38.61 4.00
N GLY A 30 -13.21 -37.96 3.69
CA GLY A 30 -13.19 -36.60 3.21
C GLY A 30 -12.39 -35.77 4.21
N CYS A 31 -11.24 -35.26 3.80
CA CYS A 31 -10.55 -34.19 4.51
C CYS A 31 -11.48 -32.98 4.60
N SER A 32 -12.47 -33.06 5.50
CA SER A 32 -13.24 -31.90 5.94
C SER A 32 -12.29 -31.01 6.72
N GLY A 33 -11.82 -29.94 6.06
CA GLY A 33 -11.12 -28.85 6.72
C GLY A 33 -9.61 -28.89 6.61
N CYS A 34 -9.04 -28.83 5.40
CA CYS A 34 -7.72 -28.19 5.24
C CYS A 34 -7.85 -26.73 5.66
N THR A 35 -7.71 -26.44 6.96
CA THR A 35 -7.53 -25.08 7.43
C THR A 35 -6.22 -24.57 6.84
N ARG A 36 -6.28 -23.46 6.09
CA ARG A 36 -5.05 -22.81 5.63
C ARG A 36 -4.25 -22.38 6.85
N THR A 37 -2.95 -22.69 6.84
CA THR A 37 -2.06 -22.46 7.98
C THR A 37 -1.31 -21.14 7.89
N GLN A 38 -1.44 -20.39 6.79
CA GLN A 38 -0.66 -19.19 6.54
C GLN A 38 -1.55 -18.02 6.13
N ILE A 39 -1.40 -16.91 6.82
CA ILE A 39 -2.11 -15.65 6.55
C ILE A 39 -1.53 -15.03 5.27
N ARG A 40 -2.40 -14.60 4.35
CA ARG A 40 -2.02 -13.91 3.12
C ARG A 40 -2.52 -12.48 3.14
N ILE A 41 -1.58 -11.53 3.02
CA ILE A 41 -1.81 -10.09 3.07
C ILE A 41 -1.32 -9.48 1.77
N VAL A 42 -2.16 -8.70 1.11
CA VAL A 42 -1.85 -8.05 -0.16
C VAL A 42 -2.14 -6.55 -0.06
N GLY A 43 -1.67 -5.73 -0.98
CA GLY A 43 -2.16 -4.36 -1.10
C GLY A 43 -1.10 -3.27 -1.09
N SER A 44 -1.39 -2.18 -0.40
CA SER A 44 -0.62 -0.94 -0.42
C SER A 44 0.87 -1.15 -0.15
N SER A 45 1.70 -0.65 -1.06
CA SER A 45 3.16 -0.59 -0.91
C SER A 45 3.61 0.34 0.22
N THR A 46 2.82 1.38 0.53
CA THR A 46 3.08 2.29 1.67
C THR A 46 2.88 1.58 3.01
N VAL A 47 1.86 0.72 3.11
CA VAL A 47 1.53 -0.02 4.33
C VAL A 47 2.39 -1.29 4.46
N TYR A 48 2.93 -1.78 3.34
CA TYR A 48 3.73 -3.00 3.27
C TYR A 48 4.86 -3.07 4.32
N PRO A 49 5.73 -2.05 4.51
CA PRO A 49 6.83 -2.14 5.48
C PRO A 49 6.34 -2.26 6.92
N PHE A 50 5.23 -1.63 7.27
CA PHE A 50 4.63 -1.74 8.60
C PHE A 50 4.06 -3.14 8.83
N THR A 51 3.28 -3.65 7.88
CA THR A 51 2.69 -4.99 7.98
C THR A 51 3.76 -6.08 7.98
N THR A 52 4.84 -5.92 7.20
CA THR A 52 5.98 -6.86 7.21
C THR A 52 6.66 -6.88 8.58
N ALA A 53 6.85 -5.73 9.22
CA ALA A 53 7.41 -5.66 10.56
C ALA A 53 6.54 -6.38 11.59
N VAL A 54 5.20 -6.25 11.49
CA VAL A 54 4.27 -6.99 12.35
C VAL A 54 4.31 -8.48 12.05
N ALA A 55 4.36 -8.88 10.78
CA ALA A 55 4.46 -10.29 10.40
C ALA A 55 5.74 -10.96 10.93
N GLU A 56 6.87 -10.26 10.89
CA GLU A 56 8.13 -10.71 11.47
C GLU A 56 8.05 -10.83 13.00
N GLN A 57 7.47 -9.85 13.67
CA GLN A 57 7.28 -9.88 15.13
C GLN A 57 6.32 -10.98 15.54
N PHE A 58 5.21 -11.15 14.81
CA PHE A 58 4.26 -12.23 15.03
C PHE A 58 4.91 -13.61 14.90
N ALA A 59 5.72 -13.84 13.86
CA ALA A 59 6.43 -15.11 13.69
C ALA A 59 7.39 -15.43 14.82
N ARG A 60 7.99 -14.40 15.45
CA ARG A 60 8.84 -14.57 16.65
C ARG A 60 8.03 -14.84 17.91
N ALA A 61 6.91 -14.13 18.09
CA ALA A 61 6.07 -14.22 19.29
C ALA A 61 5.19 -15.48 19.32
N TRP A 62 4.80 -15.98 18.15
CA TRP A 62 3.86 -17.07 17.96
C TRP A 62 4.43 -18.18 17.04
N PRO A 63 5.50 -18.88 17.45
CA PRO A 63 6.21 -19.83 16.59
C PRO A 63 5.38 -21.08 16.21
N GLN A 64 4.22 -21.29 16.84
CA GLN A 64 3.27 -22.34 16.48
C GLN A 64 2.45 -22.03 15.22
N TYR A 65 2.50 -20.79 14.72
CA TYR A 65 1.82 -20.38 13.48
C TYR A 65 2.83 -20.11 12.36
N ALA A 66 2.42 -20.36 11.13
CA ALA A 66 3.23 -20.01 9.97
C ALA A 66 3.35 -18.47 9.83
N ALA A 67 4.51 -18.00 9.46
CA ALA A 67 4.74 -16.57 9.22
C ALA A 67 3.78 -16.06 8.11
N PRO A 68 3.11 -14.89 8.31
CA PRO A 68 2.28 -14.31 7.28
C PRO A 68 3.06 -13.99 6.00
N ILE A 69 2.43 -14.15 4.84
CA ILE A 69 2.95 -13.68 3.56
C ILE A 69 2.38 -12.28 3.31
N VAL A 70 3.26 -11.31 3.02
CA VAL A 70 2.88 -9.94 2.71
C VAL A 70 3.37 -9.62 1.30
N GLU A 71 2.45 -9.19 0.42
CA GLU A 71 2.71 -8.87 -0.98
C GLU A 71 2.27 -7.43 -1.29
N SER A 72 3.15 -6.67 -1.95
CA SER A 72 2.84 -5.31 -2.41
C SER A 72 2.18 -5.37 -3.79
N THR A 73 0.89 -5.03 -3.87
CA THR A 73 0.10 -5.04 -5.11
C THR A 73 -0.61 -3.71 -5.38
N GLY A 74 -0.29 -2.68 -4.59
CA GLY A 74 -1.00 -1.41 -4.57
C GLY A 74 -2.38 -1.52 -3.88
N THR A 75 -2.91 -0.40 -3.38
CA THR A 75 -4.20 -0.37 -2.65
C THR A 75 -5.36 -0.92 -3.47
N GLY A 76 -5.53 -0.45 -4.71
CA GLY A 76 -6.62 -0.89 -5.57
C GLY A 76 -6.50 -2.36 -5.99
N GLY A 77 -5.29 -2.81 -6.32
CA GLY A 77 -5.00 -4.21 -6.64
C GLY A 77 -5.28 -5.14 -5.47
N GLY A 78 -4.82 -4.78 -4.27
CA GLY A 78 -5.03 -5.55 -3.06
C GLY A 78 -6.51 -5.67 -2.67
N ILE A 79 -7.26 -4.57 -2.71
CA ILE A 79 -8.71 -4.59 -2.44
C ILE A 79 -9.43 -5.47 -3.47
N LYS A 80 -9.09 -5.35 -4.76
CA LYS A 80 -9.67 -6.18 -5.82
C LYS A 80 -9.40 -7.67 -5.57
N LEU A 81 -8.17 -8.04 -5.19
CA LEU A 81 -7.81 -9.41 -4.84
C LEU A 81 -8.57 -9.90 -3.59
N LEU A 82 -8.67 -9.06 -2.55
CA LEU A 82 -9.44 -9.38 -1.35
C LEU A 82 -10.90 -9.65 -1.70
N CYS A 83 -11.50 -8.83 -2.58
CA CYS A 83 -12.90 -8.90 -2.98
C CYS A 83 -13.20 -9.95 -4.05
N SER A 84 -12.19 -10.65 -4.59
CA SER A 84 -12.39 -11.63 -5.69
C SER A 84 -13.09 -12.92 -5.26
N GLY A 85 -13.27 -13.17 -3.96
CA GLY A 85 -13.98 -14.36 -3.46
C GLY A 85 -13.61 -14.76 -2.05
N VAL A 86 -14.19 -15.88 -1.61
CA VAL A 86 -13.95 -16.51 -0.30
C VAL A 86 -13.31 -17.87 -0.52
N GLY A 87 -12.40 -18.28 0.36
CA GLY A 87 -11.73 -19.56 0.32
C GLY A 87 -10.20 -19.43 0.30
N GLN A 88 -9.52 -20.59 0.31
CA GLN A 88 -8.07 -20.66 0.53
C GLN A 88 -7.21 -19.97 -0.54
N GLN A 89 -7.70 -19.85 -1.76
CA GLN A 89 -6.99 -19.23 -2.88
C GLN A 89 -6.98 -17.69 -2.82
N PHE A 90 -7.88 -17.08 -2.04
CA PHE A 90 -7.99 -15.63 -1.92
C PHE A 90 -7.25 -15.09 -0.67
N PRO A 91 -6.75 -13.84 -0.70
CA PRO A 91 -6.10 -13.24 0.47
C PRO A 91 -7.08 -12.98 1.62
N ASP A 92 -6.53 -12.83 2.80
CA ASP A 92 -7.27 -12.64 4.05
C ASP A 92 -7.39 -11.18 4.44
N ILE A 93 -6.33 -10.42 4.15
CA ILE A 93 -6.17 -9.02 4.50
C ILE A 93 -5.72 -8.23 3.27
N ALA A 94 -6.27 -7.03 3.11
CA ALA A 94 -5.75 -6.05 2.17
C ALA A 94 -5.29 -4.78 2.88
N ASN A 95 -4.02 -4.43 2.68
CA ASN A 95 -3.44 -3.15 3.08
C ASN A 95 -3.92 -2.02 2.17
N ALA A 96 -4.22 -0.86 2.73
CA ALA A 96 -4.70 0.29 1.98
C ALA A 96 -4.14 1.62 2.51
N SER A 97 -3.71 2.49 1.60
CA SER A 97 -3.24 3.85 1.91
C SER A 97 -4.34 4.91 1.77
N ARG A 98 -5.56 4.48 1.59
CA ARG A 98 -6.80 5.25 1.63
C ARG A 98 -7.93 4.39 2.15
N ARG A 99 -9.03 5.02 2.53
CA ARG A 99 -10.23 4.28 2.87
C ARG A 99 -10.78 3.54 1.64
N ILE A 100 -11.35 2.35 1.85
CA ILE A 100 -12.05 1.59 0.82
C ILE A 100 -13.24 2.39 0.28
N LYS A 101 -13.52 2.27 -1.01
CA LYS A 101 -14.65 2.95 -1.65
C LYS A 101 -15.93 2.10 -1.54
N ARG A 102 -17.08 2.74 -1.54
CA ARG A 102 -18.37 2.04 -1.57
C ARG A 102 -18.47 1.05 -2.73
N SER A 103 -18.06 1.45 -3.93
CA SER A 103 -18.06 0.56 -5.11
C SER A 103 -17.18 -0.68 -4.95
N GLU A 104 -16.06 -0.57 -4.22
CA GLU A 104 -15.18 -1.70 -3.92
C GLU A 104 -15.84 -2.67 -2.91
N VAL A 105 -16.57 -2.15 -1.91
CA VAL A 105 -17.34 -2.98 -0.98
C VAL A 105 -18.51 -3.68 -1.70
N GLU A 106 -19.20 -2.99 -2.60
CA GLU A 106 -20.24 -3.58 -3.43
C GLU A 106 -19.69 -4.72 -4.31
N ASP A 107 -18.48 -4.56 -4.85
CA ASP A 107 -17.79 -5.61 -5.61
C ASP A 107 -17.44 -6.81 -4.72
N CYS A 108 -16.97 -6.59 -3.50
CA CYS A 108 -16.78 -7.64 -2.50
C CYS A 108 -18.04 -8.48 -2.28
N VAL A 109 -19.18 -7.81 -2.07
CA VAL A 109 -20.47 -8.48 -1.82
C VAL A 109 -20.90 -9.33 -3.01
N LYS A 110 -20.73 -8.84 -4.25
CA LYS A 110 -21.03 -9.59 -5.49
C LYS A 110 -20.25 -10.92 -5.58
N HIS A 111 -19.04 -10.96 -5.04
CA HIS A 111 -18.20 -12.16 -5.02
C HIS A 111 -18.30 -12.98 -3.73
N GLY A 112 -19.33 -12.74 -2.91
CA GLY A 112 -19.62 -13.52 -1.71
C GLY A 112 -18.81 -13.14 -0.47
N VAL A 113 -18.02 -12.06 -0.51
CA VAL A 113 -17.36 -11.50 0.66
C VAL A 113 -18.37 -10.66 1.44
N LYS A 114 -18.99 -11.26 2.47
CA LYS A 114 -20.15 -10.71 3.18
C LYS A 114 -19.81 -9.73 4.31
N GLY A 115 -18.52 -9.58 4.64
CA GLY A 115 -18.13 -8.66 5.71
C GLY A 115 -16.63 -8.40 5.71
N LEU A 116 -16.31 -7.13 5.79
CA LEU A 116 -14.95 -6.64 6.00
C LEU A 116 -14.87 -5.99 7.38
N VAL A 117 -13.77 -6.21 8.08
CA VAL A 117 -13.41 -5.43 9.26
C VAL A 117 -12.41 -4.36 8.81
N GLU A 118 -12.73 -3.11 9.07
CA GLU A 118 -11.84 -1.97 8.79
C GLU A 118 -10.97 -1.67 10.02
N VAL A 119 -9.66 -1.58 9.82
CA VAL A 119 -8.73 -1.18 10.87
C VAL A 119 -7.80 -0.09 10.35
N GLN A 120 -7.91 1.11 10.93
CA GLN A 120 -6.95 2.18 10.69
C GLN A 120 -5.71 1.95 11.53
N ILE A 121 -4.58 1.70 10.88
CA ILE A 121 -3.33 1.35 11.58
C ILE A 121 -2.55 2.56 12.09
N GLY A 122 -2.74 3.71 11.46
CA GLY A 122 -2.02 4.94 11.77
C GLY A 122 -2.18 5.96 10.66
N LEU A 123 -1.33 6.96 10.70
CA LEU A 123 -1.28 8.04 9.73
C LEU A 123 0.09 8.08 9.07
N ASP A 124 0.13 8.59 7.86
CA ASP A 124 1.34 8.86 7.10
C ASP A 124 1.36 10.35 6.72
N GLY A 125 2.53 10.96 6.75
CA GLY A 125 2.80 12.28 6.22
C GLY A 125 3.86 12.20 5.14
N LEU A 126 3.50 12.57 3.92
CA LEU A 126 4.48 12.68 2.84
C LEU A 126 5.03 14.10 2.80
N VAL A 127 6.33 14.26 2.96
CA VAL A 127 6.94 15.58 3.09
C VAL A 127 7.74 15.96 1.85
N VAL A 128 7.71 17.24 1.51
CA VAL A 128 8.74 17.88 0.69
C VAL A 128 9.75 18.49 1.65
N ALA A 129 11.02 18.14 1.48
CA ALA A 129 12.09 18.57 2.37
C ALA A 129 13.19 19.30 1.63
N GLN A 130 13.96 20.10 2.36
CA GLN A 130 15.12 20.81 1.87
C GLN A 130 16.30 20.64 2.83
N SER A 131 17.52 20.87 2.35
CA SER A 131 18.70 20.99 3.21
C SER A 131 18.49 22.10 4.24
N ARG A 132 18.99 21.94 5.47
CA ARG A 132 19.00 23.04 6.44
C ARG A 132 19.77 24.28 5.97
N LYS A 133 20.67 24.11 5.00
CA LYS A 133 21.42 25.22 4.37
C LYS A 133 20.59 26.01 3.34
N ALA A 134 19.46 25.44 2.88
CA ALA A 134 18.56 26.07 1.94
C ALA A 134 17.50 26.94 2.65
N ASN A 135 16.88 27.84 1.90
CA ASN A 135 15.80 28.68 2.41
C ASN A 135 14.66 28.78 1.39
N PHE A 136 14.10 27.62 1.03
CA PHE A 136 12.92 27.55 0.18
C PHE A 136 11.67 27.86 1.01
N PRO A 137 10.83 28.83 0.60
CA PRO A 137 9.83 29.40 1.52
C PRO A 137 8.62 28.49 1.80
N GLY A 138 8.25 27.67 0.83
CA GLY A 138 7.07 26.81 0.88
C GLY A 138 6.54 26.54 -0.53
N VAL A 139 5.63 25.59 -0.67
CA VAL A 139 4.98 25.22 -1.94
C VAL A 139 3.51 24.91 -1.72
N SER A 140 2.73 24.95 -2.78
CA SER A 140 1.41 24.35 -2.87
C SER A 140 1.47 23.05 -3.68
N GLU A 141 0.45 22.21 -3.59
CA GLU A 141 0.30 21.04 -4.49
C GLU A 141 0.24 21.49 -5.95
N ARG A 142 -0.37 22.66 -6.22
CA ARG A 142 -0.42 23.25 -7.56
C ARG A 142 0.99 23.59 -8.08
N ASP A 143 1.87 24.14 -7.23
CA ASP A 143 3.24 24.48 -7.62
C ASP A 143 4.03 23.21 -7.93
N ILE A 144 3.94 22.18 -7.07
CA ILE A 144 4.57 20.88 -7.30
C ILE A 144 4.07 20.24 -8.61
N TYR A 145 2.75 20.23 -8.83
CA TYR A 145 2.18 19.69 -10.06
C TYR A 145 2.67 20.46 -11.30
N ARG A 146 2.62 21.79 -11.28
CA ARG A 146 3.10 22.61 -12.39
C ARG A 146 4.59 22.44 -12.65
N ALA A 147 5.38 22.22 -11.61
CA ALA A 147 6.81 21.98 -11.74
C ALA A 147 7.11 20.63 -12.39
N LEU A 148 6.36 19.59 -12.05
CA LEU A 148 6.73 18.21 -12.34
C LEU A 148 5.83 17.49 -13.36
N ALA A 149 4.65 18.00 -13.67
CA ALA A 149 3.79 17.37 -14.67
C ALA A 149 4.43 17.42 -16.07
N ALA A 150 4.36 16.30 -16.82
CA ALA A 150 4.86 16.25 -18.20
C ALA A 150 4.05 17.15 -19.14
N ASN A 151 2.74 17.26 -18.88
CA ASN A 151 1.78 18.05 -19.64
C ASN A 151 0.81 18.75 -18.70
N PRO A 152 1.22 19.88 -18.08
CA PRO A 152 0.40 20.55 -17.08
C PRO A 152 -0.99 20.93 -17.61
N PHE A 153 -2.02 20.40 -16.97
CA PHE A 153 -3.44 20.62 -17.30
C PHE A 153 -3.83 20.27 -18.75
N GLY A 154 -3.08 19.41 -19.41
CA GLY A 154 -3.32 19.05 -20.82
C GLY A 154 -2.97 20.16 -21.83
N ARG A 155 -2.19 21.18 -21.44
CA ARG A 155 -1.88 22.37 -22.25
C ARG A 155 -0.59 22.24 -23.07
N GLY A 156 -0.01 21.05 -23.17
CA GLY A 156 1.23 20.78 -23.89
C GLY A 156 2.42 20.50 -22.99
N LYS A 157 3.56 20.26 -23.61
CA LYS A 157 4.80 19.92 -22.92
C LYS A 157 5.19 20.98 -21.89
N ASN A 158 5.57 20.57 -20.70
CA ASN A 158 6.07 21.47 -19.67
C ASN A 158 7.40 22.10 -20.07
N THR A 159 7.48 23.42 -20.05
CA THR A 159 8.67 24.21 -20.42
C THR A 159 9.29 24.93 -19.23
N ALA A 160 8.68 24.89 -18.03
CA ALA A 160 9.22 25.51 -16.83
C ALA A 160 10.60 24.92 -16.49
N ARG A 161 11.57 25.80 -16.21
CA ARG A 161 12.95 25.42 -15.85
C ARG A 161 13.28 25.76 -14.41
N THR A 162 12.71 26.85 -13.90
CA THR A 162 12.91 27.33 -12.54
C THR A 162 11.61 27.35 -11.77
N TRP A 163 11.72 27.41 -10.45
CA TRP A 163 10.53 27.55 -9.60
C TRP A 163 9.80 28.87 -9.84
N ALA A 164 10.52 29.94 -10.21
CA ALA A 164 9.91 31.22 -10.58
C ALA A 164 9.05 31.12 -11.85
N ASP A 165 9.39 30.24 -12.81
CA ASP A 165 8.54 29.96 -13.99
C ASP A 165 7.19 29.33 -13.60
N VAL A 166 7.17 28.57 -12.51
CA VAL A 166 5.97 27.94 -11.97
C VAL A 166 5.12 28.94 -11.19
N ASN A 167 5.79 29.67 -10.30
CA ASN A 167 5.17 30.67 -9.42
C ASN A 167 6.19 31.80 -9.16
N PRO A 168 5.93 33.04 -9.59
CA PRO A 168 6.86 34.17 -9.42
C PRO A 168 7.21 34.51 -7.97
N ALA A 169 6.45 34.01 -7.00
CA ALA A 169 6.76 34.15 -5.56
C ALA A 169 7.82 33.14 -5.08
N LEU A 170 8.16 32.13 -5.90
CA LEU A 170 9.17 31.14 -5.59
C LEU A 170 10.56 31.57 -6.09
N PRO A 171 11.65 31.00 -5.52
CA PRO A 171 13.00 31.36 -5.93
C PRO A 171 13.29 31.04 -7.41
N ASP A 172 14.10 31.90 -8.05
CA ASP A 172 14.58 31.65 -9.41
C ASP A 172 15.77 30.68 -9.41
N ILE A 173 15.49 29.44 -8.99
CA ILE A 173 16.41 28.32 -8.99
C ILE A 173 15.84 27.19 -9.84
N ARG A 174 16.72 26.38 -10.42
CA ARG A 174 16.33 25.22 -11.25
C ARG A 174 15.40 24.29 -10.47
N ILE A 175 14.36 23.80 -11.16
CA ILE A 175 13.50 22.74 -10.63
C ILE A 175 14.31 21.46 -10.58
N GLU A 176 14.54 20.94 -9.39
CA GLU A 176 15.11 19.62 -9.13
C GLU A 176 14.47 19.04 -7.88
N VAL A 177 13.66 18.02 -8.06
CA VAL A 177 13.00 17.29 -6.98
C VAL A 177 13.49 15.84 -7.01
N ILE A 178 14.09 15.41 -5.91
CA ILE A 178 14.62 14.05 -5.75
C ILE A 178 13.61 13.25 -4.93
N GLY A 179 13.08 12.18 -5.50
CA GLY A 179 12.05 11.37 -4.86
C GLY A 179 12.15 9.89 -5.22
N PRO A 180 11.23 9.08 -4.68
CA PRO A 180 11.24 7.63 -4.89
C PRO A 180 10.94 7.26 -6.35
N PRO A 181 11.44 6.08 -6.80
CA PRO A 181 11.18 5.56 -8.14
C PRO A 181 9.72 5.12 -8.31
N PRO A 182 9.26 4.86 -9.56
CA PRO A 182 7.88 4.42 -9.83
C PRO A 182 7.46 3.12 -9.13
N THR A 183 8.41 2.29 -8.70
CA THR A 183 8.17 1.03 -7.97
C THR A 183 7.81 1.25 -6.50
N SER A 184 8.05 2.45 -5.99
CA SER A 184 7.87 2.78 -4.57
C SER A 184 6.42 3.16 -4.23
N GLY A 185 5.93 2.68 -3.09
CA GLY A 185 4.65 3.14 -2.54
C GLY A 185 4.64 4.59 -2.10
N THR A 186 5.80 5.14 -1.77
CA THR A 186 5.96 6.58 -1.51
C THR A 186 5.74 7.39 -2.79
N ARG A 187 6.11 6.85 -3.97
CA ARG A 187 5.82 7.48 -5.26
C ARG A 187 4.32 7.46 -5.57
N ASP A 188 3.61 6.37 -5.29
CA ASP A 188 2.14 6.32 -5.42
C ASP A 188 1.48 7.39 -4.55
N SER A 189 1.98 7.55 -3.32
CA SER A 189 1.55 8.60 -2.39
C SER A 189 1.78 10.00 -2.94
N PHE A 190 2.97 10.23 -3.51
CA PHE A 190 3.33 11.50 -4.11
C PHE A 190 2.40 11.84 -5.28
N ASN A 191 2.12 10.87 -6.13
CA ASN A 191 1.17 11.06 -7.21
C ASN A 191 -0.23 11.42 -6.69
N GLU A 192 -0.72 10.72 -5.66
CA GLU A 192 -2.06 10.94 -5.11
C GLU A 192 -2.17 12.28 -4.36
N LEU A 193 -1.21 12.58 -3.48
CA LEU A 193 -1.29 13.69 -2.54
C LEU A 193 -0.79 15.03 -3.12
N TYR A 194 0.10 15.00 -4.10
CA TYR A 194 0.67 16.19 -4.70
C TYR A 194 0.27 16.35 -6.17
N MET A 195 0.51 15.34 -7.02
CA MET A 195 0.29 15.48 -8.44
C MET A 195 -1.20 15.56 -8.77
N VAL A 196 -2.01 14.61 -8.30
CA VAL A 196 -3.46 14.60 -8.55
C VAL A 196 -4.14 15.78 -7.89
N LYS A 197 -3.82 16.05 -6.61
CA LYS A 197 -4.40 17.22 -5.90
C LYS A 197 -4.04 18.55 -6.55
N GLY A 198 -2.78 18.71 -6.95
CA GLY A 198 -2.33 19.89 -7.68
C GLY A 198 -3.01 20.04 -9.04
N CYS A 199 -3.24 18.94 -9.74
CA CYS A 199 -3.99 18.90 -11.01
C CYS A 199 -5.46 19.32 -10.80
N GLU A 200 -6.10 18.82 -9.75
CA GLU A 200 -7.50 19.13 -9.40
C GLU A 200 -7.74 20.58 -8.98
N THR A 201 -6.70 21.38 -8.75
CA THR A 201 -6.86 22.82 -8.53
C THR A 201 -7.37 23.57 -9.76
N GLU A 202 -7.31 22.93 -10.94
CA GLU A 202 -7.85 23.47 -12.19
C GLU A 202 -9.27 22.92 -12.43
N PRO A 203 -10.32 23.79 -12.52
CA PRO A 203 -11.70 23.32 -12.69
C PRO A 203 -11.93 22.42 -13.90
N ALA A 204 -11.22 22.67 -15.01
CA ALA A 204 -11.30 21.83 -16.21
C ALA A 204 -10.84 20.39 -15.92
N MET A 205 -9.86 20.17 -15.04
CA MET A 205 -9.39 18.84 -14.66
C MET A 205 -10.40 18.14 -13.74
N GLN A 206 -11.10 18.86 -12.87
CA GLN A 206 -12.20 18.29 -12.07
C GLN A 206 -13.37 17.84 -12.96
N ALA A 207 -13.68 18.59 -14.01
CA ALA A 207 -14.69 18.20 -15.00
C ALA A 207 -14.24 16.96 -15.77
N LEU A 208 -12.98 16.94 -16.25
CA LEU A 208 -12.39 15.82 -16.97
C LEU A 208 -12.37 14.53 -16.13
N LYS A 209 -12.08 14.62 -14.83
CA LYS A 209 -12.12 13.47 -13.90
C LYS A 209 -13.48 12.76 -13.89
N LYS A 210 -14.57 13.52 -14.08
CA LYS A 210 -15.94 12.98 -14.10
C LYS A 210 -16.35 12.46 -15.47
N SER A 211 -15.89 13.07 -16.55
CA SER A 211 -16.28 12.74 -17.92
C SER A 211 -15.36 11.69 -18.56
N ASP A 212 -14.05 11.74 -18.30
CA ASP A 212 -13.02 10.86 -18.86
C ASP A 212 -11.90 10.66 -17.83
N SER A 213 -12.09 9.67 -16.97
CA SER A 213 -11.14 9.32 -15.90
C SER A 213 -9.77 8.88 -16.42
N ASP A 214 -9.71 8.24 -17.58
CA ASP A 214 -8.45 7.73 -18.15
C ASP A 214 -7.58 8.86 -18.68
N SER A 215 -8.17 9.81 -19.41
CA SER A 215 -7.48 11.03 -19.83
C SER A 215 -7.04 11.87 -18.63
N PHE A 216 -7.90 12.02 -17.62
CA PHE A 216 -7.54 12.68 -16.37
C PHE A 216 -6.33 12.02 -15.71
N ASN A 217 -6.35 10.70 -15.53
CA ASN A 217 -5.24 9.97 -14.92
C ASN A 217 -3.94 10.13 -15.71
N THR A 218 -4.01 10.07 -17.04
CA THR A 218 -2.85 10.26 -17.93
C THR A 218 -2.23 11.65 -17.78
N ILE A 219 -3.04 12.70 -17.68
CA ILE A 219 -2.58 14.07 -17.55
C ILE A 219 -2.04 14.35 -16.15
N CYS A 220 -2.77 13.90 -15.11
CA CYS A 220 -2.50 14.29 -13.74
C CYS A 220 -1.40 13.48 -13.04
N ASN A 221 -1.14 12.23 -13.48
CA ASN A 221 -0.13 11.38 -12.85
C ASN A 221 1.23 11.35 -13.58
N ARG A 222 1.29 11.81 -14.84
CA ARG A 222 2.53 11.71 -15.62
C ARG A 222 3.53 12.77 -15.21
N ILE A 223 4.64 12.34 -14.62
CA ILE A 223 5.78 13.18 -14.27
C ILE A 223 6.71 13.31 -15.47
N ARG A 224 7.36 14.48 -15.62
CA ARG A 224 8.33 14.77 -16.67
C ARG A 224 9.66 14.05 -16.41
N GLU A 225 10.34 13.69 -17.51
CA GLU A 225 11.56 12.86 -17.49
C GLU A 225 12.82 13.64 -17.92
N ASP A 226 12.79 14.97 -17.88
CA ASP A 226 13.85 15.85 -18.36
C ASP A 226 14.81 16.34 -17.27
N GLY A 227 14.80 15.66 -16.12
CA GLY A 227 15.67 15.92 -14.98
C GLY A 227 15.10 16.89 -13.93
N ALA A 228 13.87 17.37 -14.10
CA ALA A 228 13.19 18.15 -13.05
C ALA A 228 12.75 17.23 -11.87
N TYR A 229 12.44 15.98 -12.16
CA TYR A 229 12.31 14.93 -11.15
C TYR A 229 13.43 13.91 -11.32
N VAL A 230 14.12 13.61 -10.23
CA VAL A 230 15.25 12.67 -10.20
C VAL A 230 14.92 11.52 -9.27
N GLU A 231 15.01 10.29 -9.76
CA GLU A 231 14.80 9.11 -8.94
C GLU A 231 15.93 8.94 -7.93
N GLY A 232 15.59 9.01 -6.66
CA GLY A 232 16.54 8.94 -5.55
C GLY A 232 16.89 7.54 -5.09
N GLY A 233 16.11 6.54 -5.53
CA GLY A 233 16.15 5.15 -5.06
C GLY A 233 15.05 4.85 -4.03
N GLU A 234 14.92 3.57 -3.67
CA GLU A 234 13.94 3.10 -2.68
C GLU A 234 14.32 3.46 -1.23
N ASN A 235 15.58 3.79 -0.99
CA ASN A 235 16.08 4.14 0.33
C ASN A 235 16.06 5.66 0.52
N ASP A 236 15.14 6.14 1.33
CA ASP A 236 14.94 7.58 1.59
C ASP A 236 16.19 8.27 2.18
N ASN A 237 17.10 7.53 2.85
CA ASN A 237 18.38 8.07 3.28
C ASN A 237 19.27 8.55 2.12
N LEU A 238 19.16 7.94 0.93
CA LEU A 238 19.86 8.40 -0.26
C LEU A 238 19.29 9.73 -0.76
N ILE A 239 17.99 9.93 -0.63
CA ILE A 239 17.34 11.20 -0.96
C ILE A 239 17.84 12.30 -0.02
N VAL A 240 17.86 12.02 1.29
CA VAL A 240 18.41 12.93 2.31
C VAL A 240 19.86 13.33 1.97
N GLN A 241 20.73 12.35 1.66
CA GLN A 241 22.12 12.62 1.31
C GLN A 241 22.25 13.52 0.06
N LYS A 242 21.43 13.28 -0.97
CA LYS A 242 21.46 14.06 -2.21
C LYS A 242 21.04 15.52 -1.99
N ILE A 243 19.95 15.79 -1.24
CA ILE A 243 19.54 17.17 -0.96
C ILE A 243 20.47 17.92 0.01
N VAL A 244 21.17 17.20 0.86
CA VAL A 244 22.26 17.79 1.68
C VAL A 244 23.47 18.18 0.83
N ALA A 245 23.79 17.34 -0.17
CA ALA A 245 24.89 17.62 -1.11
C ALA A 245 24.54 18.74 -2.12
N ASN A 246 23.26 18.81 -2.53
CA ASN A 246 22.76 19.89 -3.42
C ASN A 246 21.62 20.68 -2.73
N PRO A 247 21.94 21.75 -1.99
CA PRO A 247 20.93 22.54 -1.27
C PRO A 247 19.89 23.25 -2.15
N ASN A 248 20.07 23.29 -3.47
CA ASN A 248 19.10 23.85 -4.41
C ASN A 248 18.04 22.83 -4.86
N SER A 249 18.18 21.56 -4.46
CA SER A 249 17.20 20.50 -4.73
C SER A 249 16.25 20.31 -3.55
N LEU A 250 15.05 19.81 -3.85
CA LEU A 250 14.06 19.36 -2.86
C LEU A 250 14.02 17.85 -2.83
N GLY A 251 13.68 17.27 -1.67
CA GLY A 251 13.50 15.83 -1.49
C GLY A 251 12.07 15.46 -1.17
N VAL A 252 11.63 14.28 -1.55
CA VAL A 252 10.30 13.72 -1.22
C VAL A 252 10.48 12.39 -0.52
N PHE A 253 9.98 12.29 0.72
CA PHE A 253 10.04 11.08 1.54
C PHE A 253 9.03 11.14 2.70
N GLY A 254 8.92 10.05 3.46
CA GLY A 254 8.03 9.97 4.62
C GLY A 254 8.49 10.83 5.80
N PHE A 255 7.55 11.30 6.60
CA PHE A 255 7.78 12.19 7.75
C PHE A 255 8.82 11.64 8.76
N SER A 256 8.89 10.32 8.94
CA SER A 256 9.88 9.71 9.83
C SER A 256 11.32 10.05 9.46
N PHE A 257 11.63 10.06 8.16
CA PHE A 257 12.98 10.39 7.68
C PHE A 257 13.29 11.88 7.88
N LEU A 258 12.28 12.75 7.87
CA LEU A 258 12.42 14.14 8.26
C LEU A 258 12.83 14.27 9.74
N GLU A 259 12.16 13.56 10.63
CA GLU A 259 12.47 13.56 12.06
C GLU A 259 13.84 12.95 12.36
N GLU A 260 14.13 11.77 11.80
CA GLU A 260 15.41 11.07 11.99
C GLU A 260 16.63 11.87 11.49
N ASN A 261 16.44 12.75 10.50
CA ASN A 261 17.49 13.56 9.90
C ASN A 261 17.28 15.07 10.12
N SER A 262 16.58 15.43 11.19
CA SER A 262 16.25 16.83 11.50
C SER A 262 17.47 17.73 11.76
N ASP A 263 18.66 17.16 11.98
CA ASP A 263 19.94 17.85 12.03
C ASP A 263 20.44 18.32 10.66
N LYS A 264 20.04 17.66 9.56
CA LYS A 264 20.52 17.87 8.18
C LYS A 264 19.49 18.50 7.26
N VAL A 265 18.23 18.15 7.44
CA VAL A 265 17.11 18.57 6.59
C VAL A 265 15.99 19.23 7.40
N LYS A 266 15.17 19.99 6.73
CA LYS A 266 13.93 20.59 7.27
C LYS A 266 12.83 20.48 6.22
N ASP A 267 11.59 20.55 6.66
CA ASP A 267 10.43 20.57 5.75
C ASP A 267 10.39 21.84 4.88
N VAL A 268 9.70 21.72 3.77
CA VAL A 268 9.16 22.83 2.98
C VAL A 268 7.67 22.87 3.27
N PRO A 269 7.16 23.92 3.93
CA PRO A 269 5.75 24.00 4.28
C PRO A 269 4.84 23.81 3.07
N LEU A 270 3.80 23.00 3.20
CA LEU A 270 2.80 22.77 2.15
C LEU A 270 1.57 23.64 2.44
N ASN A 271 1.23 24.53 1.51
CA ASN A 271 0.18 25.55 1.72
C ASN A 271 0.38 26.38 3.02
N GLY A 272 1.63 26.64 3.39
CA GLY A 272 1.98 27.35 4.62
C GLY A 272 1.89 26.51 5.90
N VAL A 273 1.54 25.20 5.80
CA VAL A 273 1.46 24.30 6.95
C VAL A 273 2.73 23.46 7.05
N PRO A 274 3.49 23.53 8.15
CA PRO A 274 4.68 22.71 8.34
C PRO A 274 4.32 21.24 8.62
N ALA A 275 5.19 20.34 8.17
CA ALA A 275 5.09 18.92 8.43
C ALA A 275 5.56 18.59 9.86
N THR A 276 4.65 18.64 10.81
CA THR A 276 4.90 18.25 12.21
C THR A 276 4.03 17.05 12.59
N TYR A 277 4.46 16.31 13.62
CA TYR A 277 3.65 15.20 14.16
C TYR A 277 2.22 15.67 14.47
N GLU A 278 2.07 16.85 15.12
CA GLU A 278 0.75 17.39 15.45
C GLU A 278 -0.09 17.70 14.21
N ASN A 279 0.49 18.37 13.21
CA ASN A 279 -0.23 18.72 11.99
C ASN A 279 -0.61 17.48 11.16
N ILE A 280 0.22 16.43 11.17
CA ILE A 280 -0.07 15.16 10.51
C ILE A 280 -1.15 14.40 11.29
N SER A 281 -1.00 14.26 12.60
CA SER A 281 -1.94 13.52 13.44
C SER A 281 -3.34 14.12 13.48
N THR A 282 -3.46 15.42 13.26
CA THR A 282 -4.72 16.18 13.20
C THR A 282 -5.23 16.45 11.79
N PHE A 283 -4.56 15.93 10.74
CA PHE A 283 -4.86 16.19 9.32
C PHE A 283 -4.82 17.68 8.91
N LYS A 284 -4.14 18.51 9.68
CA LYS A 284 -3.86 19.91 9.27
C LYS A 284 -2.83 19.97 8.15
N TYR A 285 -1.85 19.06 8.14
CA TYR A 285 -0.88 18.96 7.06
C TYR A 285 -1.55 18.35 5.81
N PRO A 286 -1.56 19.05 4.66
CA PRO A 286 -2.39 18.64 3.51
C PRO A 286 -2.00 17.28 2.90
N ALA A 287 -0.74 16.87 3.02
CA ALA A 287 -0.26 15.57 2.55
C ALA A 287 -0.26 14.50 3.65
N SER A 288 -1.19 14.62 4.62
CA SER A 288 -1.49 13.57 5.59
C SER A 288 -2.55 12.62 5.07
N ARG A 289 -2.45 11.35 5.43
CA ARG A 289 -3.45 10.33 5.11
C ARG A 289 -3.52 9.25 6.16
N ALA A 290 -4.70 8.68 6.32
CA ALA A 290 -4.89 7.49 7.13
C ALA A 290 -4.53 6.24 6.33
N MET A 291 -3.89 5.29 7.01
CA MET A 291 -3.57 3.98 6.48
C MET A 291 -4.42 2.92 7.14
N PHE A 292 -4.83 1.92 6.38
CA PHE A 292 -5.77 0.89 6.80
C PHE A 292 -5.27 -0.50 6.44
N PHE A 293 -5.85 -1.48 7.10
CA PHE A 293 -6.04 -2.79 6.51
C PHE A 293 -7.50 -3.23 6.62
N TYR A 294 -7.91 -4.06 5.67
CA TYR A 294 -9.26 -4.64 5.61
C TYR A 294 -9.16 -6.15 5.76
N VAL A 295 -9.88 -6.70 6.74
CA VAL A 295 -9.88 -8.14 7.05
C VAL A 295 -11.15 -8.77 6.53
N LYS A 296 -11.03 -9.88 5.81
CA LYS A 296 -12.16 -10.71 5.45
C LYS A 296 -12.65 -11.48 6.68
N ALA A 297 -13.76 -11.04 7.27
CA ALA A 297 -14.28 -11.59 8.54
C ALA A 297 -14.50 -13.11 8.47
N GLN A 298 -14.96 -13.62 7.32
CA GLN A 298 -15.19 -15.05 7.06
C GLN A 298 -13.91 -15.89 7.18
N HIS A 299 -12.74 -15.31 6.99
CA HIS A 299 -11.45 -16.01 7.07
C HIS A 299 -10.86 -16.08 8.48
N VAL A 300 -11.27 -15.20 9.41
CA VAL A 300 -10.64 -15.11 10.73
C VAL A 300 -10.68 -16.42 11.50
N ARG A 301 -11.80 -17.16 11.41
CA ARG A 301 -11.94 -18.47 12.07
C ARG A 301 -11.41 -19.63 11.21
N ALA A 302 -11.19 -19.41 9.92
CA ALA A 302 -10.76 -20.44 8.98
C ALA A 302 -9.23 -20.49 8.80
N VAL A 303 -8.53 -19.41 9.14
CA VAL A 303 -7.07 -19.28 9.00
C VAL A 303 -6.43 -19.25 10.38
N ARG A 304 -5.55 -20.21 10.66
CA ARG A 304 -4.90 -20.33 11.98
C ARG A 304 -4.00 -19.14 12.25
N GLY A 305 -4.05 -18.61 13.49
CA GLY A 305 -3.23 -17.48 13.91
C GLY A 305 -3.75 -16.10 13.50
N MET A 306 -4.91 -16.01 12.81
CA MET A 306 -5.44 -14.75 12.34
C MET A 306 -5.86 -13.82 13.50
N ALA A 307 -6.54 -14.35 14.51
CA ALA A 307 -6.96 -13.57 15.67
C ALA A 307 -5.73 -13.04 16.44
N GLU A 308 -4.73 -13.87 16.62
CA GLU A 308 -3.48 -13.52 17.30
C GLU A 308 -2.66 -12.50 16.49
N PHE A 309 -2.71 -12.58 15.15
CA PHE A 309 -2.09 -11.57 14.29
C PHE A 309 -2.77 -10.21 14.40
N LEU A 310 -4.11 -10.18 14.43
CA LEU A 310 -4.87 -8.95 14.64
C LEU A 310 -4.60 -8.36 16.04
N ASP A 311 -4.49 -9.19 17.08
CA ASP A 311 -4.12 -8.77 18.42
C ASP A 311 -2.70 -8.21 18.45
N GLU A 312 -1.72 -8.89 17.84
CA GLU A 312 -0.34 -8.39 17.72
C GLU A 312 -0.30 -7.04 17.04
N PHE A 313 -1.03 -6.87 15.92
CA PHE A 313 -1.04 -5.61 15.17
C PHE A 313 -1.64 -4.46 15.99
N THR A 314 -2.69 -4.73 16.76
CA THR A 314 -3.49 -3.69 17.44
C THR A 314 -3.08 -3.41 18.88
N ARG A 315 -1.92 -3.91 19.32
CA ARG A 315 -1.33 -3.56 20.63
C ARG A 315 -0.72 -2.16 20.61
N ASP A 316 -0.81 -1.44 21.73
CA ASP A 316 -0.12 -0.15 21.88
C ASP A 316 1.40 -0.27 21.70
N ALA A 317 2.00 -1.39 22.12
CA ALA A 317 3.42 -1.67 21.89
C ALA A 317 3.79 -1.83 20.38
N THR A 318 2.79 -2.04 19.52
CA THR A 318 2.96 -2.12 18.06
C THR A 318 2.71 -0.76 17.42
N TRP A 319 1.52 -0.22 17.50
CA TRP A 319 1.06 0.95 16.75
C TRP A 319 0.86 2.23 17.59
N GLY A 320 1.14 2.18 18.87
CA GLY A 320 1.10 3.35 19.75
C GLY A 320 2.23 4.34 19.48
N PRO A 321 2.21 5.53 20.10
CA PRO A 321 3.25 6.54 19.91
C PRO A 321 4.66 6.04 20.25
N ASP A 322 4.78 5.15 21.26
CA ASP A 322 6.04 4.52 21.66
C ASP A 322 6.21 3.12 21.05
N GLY A 323 5.30 2.68 20.19
CA GLY A 323 5.29 1.39 19.54
C GLY A 323 6.45 1.21 18.55
N TYR A 324 6.75 -0.05 18.20
CA TYR A 324 7.86 -0.30 17.27
C TYR A 324 7.57 0.16 15.83
N LEU A 325 6.29 0.36 15.45
CA LEU A 325 5.93 0.93 14.15
C LEU A 325 6.17 2.45 14.10
N SER A 326 6.03 3.17 15.22
CA SER A 326 6.36 4.60 15.30
C SER A 326 7.84 4.82 15.05
N ARG A 327 8.72 3.94 15.56
CA ARG A 327 10.16 3.95 15.24
C ARG A 327 10.47 3.62 13.77
N ARG A 328 9.48 3.18 13.01
CA ARG A 328 9.56 2.95 11.55
C ARG A 328 8.77 4.00 10.76
N GLY A 329 8.35 5.08 11.41
CA GLY A 329 7.71 6.22 10.78
C GLY A 329 6.21 6.24 10.74
N LEU A 330 5.55 5.30 11.40
CA LEU A 330 4.10 5.38 11.58
C LEU A 330 3.75 6.54 12.51
N VAL A 331 2.95 7.48 12.06
CA VAL A 331 2.33 8.46 12.97
C VAL A 331 1.13 7.78 13.63
N ALA A 332 1.20 7.61 14.95
CA ALA A 332 0.14 6.93 15.68
C ALA A 332 -1.20 7.68 15.59
N SER A 333 -2.28 6.96 15.34
CA SER A 333 -3.62 7.52 15.43
C SER A 333 -3.93 8.00 16.85
N PRO A 334 -4.84 8.97 17.04
CA PRO A 334 -5.33 9.37 18.37
C PRO A 334 -5.78 8.16 19.20
N VAL A 335 -5.60 8.23 20.52
CA VAL A 335 -5.85 7.09 21.44
C VAL A 335 -7.26 6.51 21.31
N GLU A 336 -8.28 7.36 21.12
CA GLU A 336 -9.66 6.91 20.97
C GLU A 336 -9.90 6.17 19.63
N ALA A 337 -9.22 6.59 18.57
CA ALA A 337 -9.24 5.87 17.30
C ALA A 337 -8.58 4.50 17.43
N ARG A 338 -7.39 4.42 18.08
CA ARG A 338 -6.72 3.15 18.34
C ARG A 338 -7.59 2.18 19.15
N LYS A 339 -8.19 2.64 20.24
CA LYS A 339 -9.12 1.81 21.05
C LYS A 339 -10.29 1.29 20.23
N ARG A 340 -10.92 2.16 19.43
CA ARG A 340 -12.04 1.80 18.56
C ARG A 340 -11.65 0.73 17.54
N TYR A 341 -10.52 0.90 16.84
CA TYR A 341 -10.09 -0.05 15.82
C TYR A 341 -9.51 -1.34 16.40
N ALA A 342 -8.89 -1.30 17.60
CA ALA A 342 -8.51 -2.51 18.32
C ALA A 342 -9.73 -3.32 18.74
N ALA A 343 -10.79 -2.66 19.23
CA ALA A 343 -12.06 -3.30 19.53
C ALA A 343 -12.71 -3.88 18.25
N ALA A 344 -12.72 -3.13 17.16
CA ALA A 344 -13.27 -3.60 15.88
C ALA A 344 -12.54 -4.85 15.35
N ALA A 345 -11.21 -4.91 15.48
CA ALA A 345 -10.41 -6.07 15.09
C ALA A 345 -10.68 -7.29 15.98
N ARG A 346 -10.75 -7.11 17.28
CA ARG A 346 -11.01 -8.18 18.27
C ARG A 346 -12.42 -8.73 18.15
N ASP A 347 -13.42 -7.83 18.06
CA ASP A 347 -14.84 -8.17 18.11
C ASP A 347 -15.39 -8.46 16.69
N LEU A 348 -14.54 -8.34 15.65
CA LEU A 348 -14.85 -8.50 14.23
C LEU A 348 -16.03 -7.61 13.78
N THR A 349 -16.02 -6.36 14.24
CA THR A 349 -17.04 -5.38 13.88
C THR A 349 -17.00 -5.10 12.39
N LEU A 350 -18.10 -5.41 11.69
CA LEU A 350 -18.15 -5.25 10.25
C LEU A 350 -18.26 -3.78 9.86
N LEU A 351 -17.55 -3.43 8.79
CA LEU A 351 -17.67 -2.13 8.14
C LEU A 351 -19.09 -1.94 7.61
N ASP A 352 -19.71 -0.84 8.02
CA ASP A 352 -21.01 -0.40 7.45
C ASP A 352 -20.76 0.37 6.15
N PRO A 353 -21.23 -0.13 5.00
CA PRO A 353 -21.10 0.60 3.72
C PRO A 353 -21.80 1.95 3.69
N ALA A 354 -22.74 2.22 4.59
CA ALA A 354 -23.46 3.49 4.64
C ALA A 354 -22.59 4.68 5.10
N VAL A 355 -21.47 4.37 5.81
CA VAL A 355 -20.55 5.40 6.33
C VAL A 355 -19.36 5.69 5.39
N LEU A 356 -19.37 5.16 4.16
CA LEU A 356 -18.34 5.33 3.12
C LEU A 356 -18.66 6.47 2.16
#